data_0b7d261dfcc2bff9dfe0427a390c3410
#
_entry.id   0b7d261dfcc2bff9dfe0427a390c3410
#
_cell.length_a   1.000
_cell.length_b   1.000
_cell.length_c   1.000
_cell.angle_alpha   90.00
_cell.angle_beta   90.00
_cell.angle_gamma   90.00
#
_symmetry.space_group_name_H-M   'P 1'
#
loop_
_entity.id
_entity.type
_entity.pdbx_description
1 polymer ?
#
loop_
_entity_poly.entity_id
_entity_poly.type
_entity_poly.pdbx_seq_one_letter_code
_entity_poly.pdbx_strand_id
1 'polypeptide(L)'
;MRHLIVCLLVVIVSTSFPAYSASPKKNSDIEKIVKEISAKRIEATIRKLVSFETRNSLSDTISDTKGVGAARRWIKSEMERCNAENGGRMKVEFDEHLAPVGARVAVPTPIVNVVATLPGEQTESRDRIYLVSGHYDSMRSTPIDPDGFAPGANDDASGTAAVIEMACVMSKYKFNATLVFMTVAGEEQGLLGSTFFAKAAKVKGMNIAGMITNDIVGNTKGSDGKVVRDHVRLFAEGIPPLKEMPDEWIALIRTGGENDSPARQLARHIKASAERYVPKMKVDLIYRRDRYLRGGDHFPFLDAGYAAVRMTEPNEDFHHQHQNVRVENGVQFGDLPEFVDFAYTADVARVNAAALASLAIGPAAPREVLMENMRLENNTTFRWTANAEPNVTGYRVVWRETTAPFWQKFEDIGNVTRTTVYGVSKDNVVFGLQAIDKDGNVSVVTYPKPFRP
;
A
#
# COMPACT_ATOMS: atom_id res chain seq x y z
N MET A 1 -43.95 -70.76 1.00
CA MET A 1 -43.57 -69.41 0.55
C MET A 1 -42.50 -68.91 1.54
N ARG A 2 -41.25 -68.87 1.10
CA ARG A 2 -40.10 -68.37 1.93
C ARG A 2 -39.85 -66.90 1.47
N HIS A 3 -40.00 -65.94 2.36
CA HIS A 3 -39.68 -64.55 2.11
C HIS A 3 -38.16 -64.33 2.30
N LEU A 4 -37.51 -63.94 1.22
CA LEU A 4 -36.09 -63.51 1.22
C LEU A 4 -36.05 -62.03 1.60
N ILE A 5 -35.49 -61.73 2.80
CA ILE A 5 -35.21 -60.35 3.19
C ILE A 5 -33.83 -60.00 2.64
N VAL A 6 -33.79 -59.08 1.68
CA VAL A 6 -32.54 -58.47 1.17
C VAL A 6 -32.20 -57.28 2.06
N CYS A 7 -31.19 -57.39 2.91
CA CYS A 7 -30.63 -56.26 3.64
C CYS A 7 -29.74 -55.43 2.71
N LEU A 8 -30.16 -54.21 2.39
CA LEU A 8 -29.38 -53.23 1.65
C LEU A 8 -28.39 -52.58 2.64
N LEU A 9 -27.10 -52.90 2.52
CA LEU A 9 -26.04 -52.20 3.27
C LEU A 9 -25.80 -50.87 2.60
N VAL A 10 -26.25 -49.79 3.24
CA VAL A 10 -25.89 -48.44 2.82
C VAL A 10 -24.50 -48.11 3.39
N VAL A 11 -23.47 -48.13 2.56
CA VAL A 11 -22.13 -47.65 2.93
C VAL A 11 -22.18 -46.13 2.91
N ILE A 12 -22.25 -45.48 4.04
CA ILE A 12 -22.09 -44.04 4.19
C ILE A 12 -20.59 -43.77 4.07
N VAL A 13 -20.14 -43.35 2.89
CA VAL A 13 -18.80 -42.75 2.70
C VAL A 13 -18.86 -41.36 3.31
N SER A 14 -18.40 -41.22 4.55
CA SER A 14 -18.16 -39.93 5.17
C SER A 14 -16.96 -39.27 4.46
N THR A 15 -17.23 -38.39 3.52
CA THR A 15 -16.23 -37.44 3.02
C THR A 15 -15.89 -36.48 4.15
N SER A 16 -14.81 -36.75 4.88
CA SER A 16 -14.21 -35.80 5.80
C SER A 16 -13.70 -34.59 4.97
N PHE A 17 -14.45 -33.50 5.00
CA PHE A 17 -13.93 -32.19 4.56
C PHE A 17 -12.72 -31.87 5.45
N PRO A 18 -11.59 -31.43 4.88
CA PRO A 18 -10.46 -31.03 5.70
C PRO A 18 -10.94 -29.90 6.64
N ALA A 19 -10.69 -30.10 7.93
CA ALA A 19 -10.99 -29.13 8.96
C ALA A 19 -10.32 -27.79 8.61
N TYR A 20 -11.05 -26.71 8.81
CA TYR A 20 -10.54 -25.34 8.80
C TYR A 20 -9.21 -25.30 9.54
N SER A 21 -8.11 -25.10 8.81
CA SER A 21 -6.81 -24.95 9.42
C SER A 21 -6.89 -23.72 10.33
N ALA A 22 -6.43 -23.87 11.58
CA ALA A 22 -6.37 -22.78 12.55
C ALA A 22 -5.71 -21.57 11.90
N SER A 23 -6.27 -20.37 12.10
CA SER A 23 -5.68 -19.14 11.57
C SER A 23 -4.18 -19.11 11.95
N PRO A 24 -3.27 -18.86 11.00
CA PRO A 24 -1.84 -18.88 11.30
C PRO A 24 -1.54 -17.98 12.50
N LYS A 25 -0.56 -18.33 13.34
CA LYS A 25 -0.15 -17.51 14.49
C LYS A 25 0.23 -16.11 14.02
N LYS A 26 -0.17 -15.07 14.78
CA LYS A 26 0.27 -13.70 14.49
C LYS A 26 1.77 -13.58 14.66
N ASN A 27 2.43 -12.81 13.80
CA ASN A 27 3.84 -12.47 13.94
C ASN A 27 4.02 -11.46 15.09
N SER A 28 4.85 -11.81 16.07
CA SER A 28 5.03 -11.01 17.29
C SER A 28 5.67 -9.66 17.02
N ASP A 29 6.50 -9.53 15.99
CA ASP A 29 7.15 -8.27 15.68
C ASP A 29 6.19 -7.30 15.02
N ILE A 30 5.27 -7.80 14.17
CA ILE A 30 4.18 -6.97 13.63
C ILE A 30 3.28 -6.46 14.77
N GLU A 31 2.95 -7.32 15.75
CA GLU A 31 2.16 -6.89 16.91
C GLU A 31 2.86 -5.80 17.74
N LYS A 32 4.18 -5.91 17.94
CA LYS A 32 4.97 -4.88 18.62
C LYS A 32 5.01 -3.57 17.83
N ILE A 33 5.29 -3.64 16.52
CA ILE A 33 5.32 -2.48 15.63
C ILE A 33 3.99 -1.72 15.70
N VAL A 34 2.87 -2.41 15.54
CA VAL A 34 1.53 -1.81 15.62
C VAL A 34 1.29 -1.15 16.99
N LYS A 35 1.73 -1.78 18.08
CA LYS A 35 1.59 -1.25 19.43
C LYS A 35 2.45 -0.01 19.68
N GLU A 36 3.61 0.11 19.06
CA GLU A 36 4.55 1.20 19.26
C GLU A 36 4.15 2.49 18.51
N ILE A 37 3.31 2.45 17.50
CA ILE A 37 2.79 3.64 16.81
C ILE A 37 2.03 4.54 17.78
N SER A 38 2.45 5.82 17.85
CA SER A 38 2.02 6.78 18.87
C SER A 38 1.26 7.97 18.27
N ALA A 39 -0.01 8.13 18.67
CA ALA A 39 -0.81 9.29 18.32
C ALA A 39 -0.17 10.59 18.82
N LYS A 40 0.48 10.57 19.99
CA LYS A 40 1.16 11.75 20.56
C LYS A 40 2.36 12.20 19.71
N ARG A 41 3.15 11.27 19.16
CA ARG A 41 4.27 11.61 18.28
C ARG A 41 3.75 12.11 16.92
N ILE A 42 2.71 11.51 16.38
CA ILE A 42 2.03 11.96 15.16
C ILE A 42 1.50 13.38 15.35
N GLU A 43 0.78 13.68 16.45
CA GLU A 43 0.34 15.02 16.76
C GLU A 43 1.48 16.02 16.82
N ALA A 44 2.56 15.69 17.53
CA ALA A 44 3.73 16.55 17.63
C ALA A 44 4.37 16.84 16.26
N THR A 45 4.44 15.83 15.39
CA THR A 45 4.93 15.96 14.01
C THR A 45 4.03 16.86 13.17
N ILE A 46 2.71 16.66 13.18
CA ILE A 46 1.74 17.49 12.45
C ILE A 46 1.84 18.95 12.90
N ARG A 47 1.82 19.20 14.22
CA ARG A 47 1.95 20.57 14.77
C ARG A 47 3.28 21.20 14.40
N LYS A 48 4.37 20.44 14.36
CA LYS A 48 5.68 20.93 13.91
C LYS A 48 5.67 21.29 12.42
N LEU A 49 5.09 20.47 11.56
CA LEU A 49 4.96 20.75 10.13
C LEU A 49 4.12 22.02 9.89
N VAL A 50 3.01 22.18 10.60
CA VAL A 50 2.16 23.40 10.55
C VAL A 50 2.92 24.64 11.01
N SER A 51 3.84 24.53 11.97
CA SER A 51 4.63 25.66 12.48
C SER A 51 5.57 26.29 11.45
N PHE A 52 5.79 25.65 10.30
CA PHE A 52 6.54 26.26 9.18
C PHE A 52 5.69 27.23 8.33
N GLU A 53 4.47 27.57 8.76
CA GLU A 53 3.52 28.51 8.19
C GLU A 53 2.99 28.12 6.81
N THR A 54 3.88 27.87 5.88
CA THR A 54 3.60 27.28 4.56
C THR A 54 4.68 26.26 4.25
N ARG A 55 4.29 25.20 3.55
CA ARG A 55 5.22 24.22 2.98
C ARG A 55 5.03 24.13 1.46
N ASN A 56 4.40 25.16 0.86
CA ASN A 56 4.26 25.21 -0.59
C ASN A 56 5.62 24.98 -1.26
N SER A 57 5.69 24.12 -2.26
CA SER A 57 6.96 23.76 -2.92
C SER A 57 7.67 24.93 -3.59
N LEU A 58 6.96 26.05 -3.83
CA LEU A 58 7.51 27.29 -4.36
C LEU A 58 7.95 28.27 -3.27
N SER A 59 7.77 27.93 -1.98
CA SER A 59 8.06 28.83 -0.84
C SER A 59 9.55 28.88 -0.49
N ASP A 60 9.88 29.63 0.55
CA ASP A 60 11.25 29.84 1.04
C ASP A 60 12.00 28.52 1.26
N THR A 61 13.18 28.41 0.65
CA THR A 61 14.06 27.25 0.77
C THR A 61 15.25 27.47 1.71
N ILE A 62 15.46 28.72 2.17
CA ILE A 62 16.67 29.13 2.93
C ILE A 62 16.38 29.24 4.43
N SER A 63 15.25 29.83 4.80
CA SER A 63 14.85 30.00 6.22
C SER A 63 14.88 28.70 7.00
N ASP A 64 15.33 28.75 8.26
CA ASP A 64 15.34 27.60 9.16
C ASP A 64 14.02 27.45 9.94
N THR A 65 13.12 28.41 9.87
CA THR A 65 11.89 28.42 10.68
C THR A 65 10.61 28.38 9.87
N LYS A 66 10.63 28.68 8.55
CA LYS A 66 9.45 28.68 7.70
C LYS A 66 9.76 28.18 6.30
N GLY A 67 8.71 27.83 5.57
CA GLY A 67 8.77 27.40 4.17
C GLY A 67 9.17 25.95 3.99
N VAL A 68 9.15 25.53 2.72
CA VAL A 68 9.42 24.15 2.30
C VAL A 68 10.84 23.71 2.66
N GLY A 69 11.81 24.64 2.64
CA GLY A 69 13.21 24.37 2.97
C GLY A 69 13.40 23.98 4.43
N ALA A 70 12.78 24.72 5.36
CA ALA A 70 12.80 24.41 6.79
C ALA A 70 12.13 23.05 7.06
N ALA A 71 10.98 22.79 6.43
CA ALA A 71 10.23 21.55 6.59
C ALA A 71 11.09 20.33 6.19
N ARG A 72 11.66 20.30 4.98
CA ARG A 72 12.45 19.15 4.50
C ARG A 72 13.71 18.89 5.34
N ARG A 73 14.39 19.96 5.80
CA ARG A 73 15.56 19.81 6.71
C ARG A 73 15.16 19.23 8.04
N TRP A 74 14.05 19.70 8.61
CA TRP A 74 13.53 19.14 9.85
C TRP A 74 13.10 17.68 9.70
N ILE A 75 12.37 17.31 8.63
CA ILE A 75 11.95 15.93 8.35
C ILE A 75 13.18 15.01 8.29
N LYS A 76 14.20 15.43 7.51
CA LYS A 76 15.45 14.67 7.40
C LYS A 76 16.10 14.49 8.76
N SER A 77 16.25 15.58 9.54
CA SER A 77 16.87 15.51 10.87
C SER A 77 16.11 14.62 11.86
N GLU A 78 14.77 14.61 11.79
CA GLU A 78 13.94 13.76 12.63
C GLU A 78 14.08 12.27 12.27
N MET A 79 14.10 11.93 11.00
CA MET A 79 14.36 10.57 10.55
C MET A 79 15.79 10.11 10.89
N GLU A 80 16.79 11.00 10.77
CA GLU A 80 18.17 10.73 11.19
C GLU A 80 18.30 10.53 12.71
N ARG A 81 17.60 11.33 13.51
CA ARG A 81 17.55 11.18 14.97
C ARG A 81 17.00 9.80 15.35
N CYS A 82 15.83 9.44 14.82
CA CYS A 82 15.23 8.12 15.04
C CYS A 82 16.17 6.98 14.60
N ASN A 83 16.82 7.15 13.45
CA ASN A 83 17.77 6.16 12.94
C ASN A 83 18.95 5.97 13.91
N ALA A 84 19.55 7.06 14.39
CA ALA A 84 20.67 7.01 15.33
C ALA A 84 20.27 6.31 16.65
N GLU A 85 19.10 6.60 17.19
CA GLU A 85 18.57 5.96 18.39
C GLU A 85 18.28 4.46 18.21
N ASN A 86 18.06 4.01 16.98
CA ASN A 86 17.66 2.64 16.62
C ASN A 86 18.78 1.83 15.92
N GLY A 87 20.04 2.23 16.06
CA GLY A 87 21.20 1.47 15.57
C GLY A 87 21.70 1.86 14.19
N GLY A 88 21.23 2.95 13.59
CA GLY A 88 21.82 3.61 12.42
C GLY A 88 21.73 2.85 11.09
N ARG A 89 20.76 1.94 10.93
CA ARG A 89 20.66 1.10 9.73
C ARG A 89 19.99 1.76 8.53
N MET A 90 19.18 2.80 8.74
CA MET A 90 18.57 3.54 7.64
C MET A 90 19.58 4.49 6.99
N LYS A 91 19.50 4.62 5.67
CA LYS A 91 20.11 5.71 4.93
C LYS A 91 19.06 6.78 4.69
N VAL A 92 19.28 7.99 5.22
CA VAL A 92 18.37 9.13 5.03
C VAL A 92 19.02 10.15 4.11
N GLU A 93 18.40 10.47 3.01
CA GLU A 93 18.97 11.35 1.97
C GLU A 93 17.92 12.25 1.33
N PHE A 94 18.36 13.33 0.69
CA PHE A 94 17.56 14.11 -0.20
C PHE A 94 17.60 13.50 -1.61
N ASP A 95 16.43 13.40 -2.25
CA ASP A 95 16.28 13.07 -3.66
C ASP A 95 15.88 14.36 -4.38
N GLU A 96 16.85 15.00 -5.03
CA GLU A 96 16.76 16.36 -5.53
C GLU A 96 16.57 16.39 -7.04
N HIS A 97 15.60 17.17 -7.49
CA HIS A 97 15.28 17.38 -8.90
C HIS A 97 14.98 18.85 -9.17
N LEU A 98 15.18 19.29 -10.40
CA LEU A 98 14.79 20.63 -10.84
C LEU A 98 13.54 20.52 -11.72
N ALA A 99 12.42 21.02 -11.22
CA ALA A 99 11.21 21.14 -12.03
C ALA A 99 11.35 22.28 -13.05
N PRO A 100 11.07 22.05 -14.33
CA PRO A 100 11.03 23.10 -15.33
C PRO A 100 9.80 23.99 -15.14
N VAL A 101 9.78 25.13 -15.81
CA VAL A 101 8.59 25.99 -15.91
C VAL A 101 7.41 25.19 -16.46
N GLY A 102 6.26 25.35 -15.84
CA GLY A 102 5.01 24.65 -16.16
C GLY A 102 3.79 25.39 -15.63
N ALA A 103 2.63 24.78 -15.76
CA ALA A 103 1.35 25.41 -15.39
C ALA A 103 1.26 25.86 -13.90
N ARG A 104 1.95 25.15 -13.01
CA ARG A 104 1.98 25.43 -11.56
C ARG A 104 3.39 25.76 -11.05
N VAL A 105 4.35 25.98 -11.95
CA VAL A 105 5.75 26.29 -11.63
C VAL A 105 6.19 27.42 -12.53
N ALA A 106 6.23 28.65 -12.01
CA ALA A 106 6.51 29.85 -12.79
C ALA A 106 8.01 30.03 -13.16
N VAL A 107 8.90 29.49 -12.34
CA VAL A 107 10.36 29.49 -12.54
C VAL A 107 10.91 28.09 -12.25
N PRO A 108 12.08 27.71 -12.81
CA PRO A 108 12.69 26.43 -12.47
C PRO A 108 12.87 26.30 -10.97
N THR A 109 12.25 25.28 -10.37
CA THR A 109 12.12 25.14 -8.91
C THR A 109 12.71 23.82 -8.44
N PRO A 110 13.58 23.82 -7.39
CA PRO A 110 14.05 22.59 -6.77
C PRO A 110 12.90 21.84 -6.06
N ILE A 111 12.66 20.62 -6.49
CA ILE A 111 11.75 19.66 -5.84
C ILE A 111 12.61 18.62 -5.12
N VAL A 112 12.44 18.51 -3.81
CA VAL A 112 13.34 17.70 -2.97
C VAL A 112 12.52 16.76 -2.10
N ASN A 113 12.53 15.46 -2.41
CA ASN A 113 11.97 14.44 -1.55
C ASN A 113 12.93 14.11 -0.39
N VAL A 114 12.40 13.70 0.75
CA VAL A 114 13.22 13.10 1.82
C VAL A 114 12.98 11.60 1.81
N VAL A 115 14.05 10.83 1.62
CA VAL A 115 13.98 9.38 1.42
C VAL A 115 14.78 8.68 2.51
N ALA A 116 14.13 7.83 3.30
CA ALA A 116 14.78 6.98 4.27
C ALA A 116 14.66 5.51 3.83
N THR A 117 15.80 4.88 3.55
CA THR A 117 15.88 3.49 3.11
C THR A 117 16.36 2.60 4.24
N LEU A 118 15.53 1.66 4.68
CA LEU A 118 15.88 0.60 5.62
C LEU A 118 16.17 -0.68 4.83
N PRO A 119 17.44 -1.09 4.69
CA PRO A 119 17.79 -2.24 3.86
C PRO A 119 17.27 -3.55 4.43
N GLY A 120 16.81 -4.42 3.55
CA GLY A 120 16.46 -5.80 3.88
C GLY A 120 17.69 -6.63 4.25
N GLU A 121 17.53 -7.60 5.15
CA GLU A 121 18.65 -8.43 5.62
C GLU A 121 18.79 -9.75 4.84
N GLN A 122 17.73 -10.25 4.19
CA GLN A 122 17.80 -11.49 3.42
C GLN A 122 18.36 -11.21 2.03
N THR A 123 19.44 -11.88 1.68
CA THR A 123 20.16 -11.66 0.41
C THR A 123 19.26 -11.81 -0.81
N GLU A 124 18.39 -12.78 -0.82
CA GLU A 124 17.48 -13.10 -1.93
C GLU A 124 16.27 -12.16 -2.02
N SER A 125 16.01 -11.35 -0.96
CA SER A 125 14.86 -10.46 -0.87
C SER A 125 15.20 -8.98 -0.74
N ARG A 126 16.47 -8.63 -0.46
CA ARG A 126 16.84 -7.23 -0.14
C ARG A 126 16.68 -6.26 -1.32
N ASP A 127 16.68 -6.73 -2.56
CA ASP A 127 16.41 -5.93 -3.75
C ASP A 127 14.92 -5.67 -3.96
N ARG A 128 14.06 -6.45 -3.30
CA ARG A 128 12.61 -6.23 -3.28
C ARG A 128 12.28 -5.07 -2.36
N ILE A 129 11.64 -4.04 -2.90
CA ILE A 129 11.36 -2.79 -2.21
C ILE A 129 9.85 -2.65 -1.98
N TYR A 130 9.48 -2.30 -0.75
CA TYR A 130 8.15 -1.77 -0.43
C TYR A 130 8.29 -0.32 0.03
N LEU A 131 7.56 0.57 -0.62
CA LEU A 131 7.63 2.01 -0.43
C LEU A 131 6.35 2.55 0.19
N VAL A 132 6.48 3.46 1.15
CA VAL A 132 5.37 4.23 1.70
C VAL A 132 5.66 5.72 1.59
N SER A 133 4.65 6.51 1.19
CA SER A 133 4.79 7.96 1.07
C SER A 133 3.66 8.75 1.69
N GLY A 134 3.91 10.03 1.92
CA GLY A 134 3.00 11.14 2.15
C GLY A 134 3.68 12.40 1.65
N HIS A 135 2.94 13.41 1.18
CA HIS A 135 3.54 14.64 0.68
C HIS A 135 3.66 15.68 1.78
N TYR A 136 4.84 16.29 1.91
CA TYR A 136 5.07 17.29 2.98
C TYR A 136 4.80 18.71 2.53
N ASP A 137 4.67 18.95 1.23
CA ASP A 137 4.23 20.25 0.74
C ASP A 137 2.75 20.49 1.06
N SER A 138 2.34 21.75 1.01
CA SER A 138 0.97 22.18 1.30
C SER A 138 0.58 23.31 0.40
N MET A 139 -0.72 23.46 0.16
CA MET A 139 -1.28 24.61 -0.51
C MET A 139 -2.49 25.17 0.25
N ARG A 140 -2.90 26.36 -0.11
CA ARG A 140 -4.20 26.92 0.24
C ARG A 140 -5.14 26.88 -1.00
N SER A 141 -5.92 27.90 -1.28
CA SER A 141 -6.84 27.89 -2.42
C SER A 141 -6.16 27.89 -3.81
N THR A 142 -4.84 28.08 -3.88
CA THR A 142 -4.06 28.01 -5.12
C THR A 142 -2.69 27.40 -4.89
N PRO A 143 -2.22 26.49 -5.76
CA PRO A 143 -0.93 25.83 -5.62
C PRO A 143 0.27 26.74 -5.95
N ILE A 144 0.04 27.91 -6.57
CA ILE A 144 1.08 28.82 -7.02
C ILE A 144 1.37 29.97 -6.05
N ASP A 145 0.81 29.94 -4.86
CA ASP A 145 1.02 30.95 -3.81
C ASP A 145 2.08 30.47 -2.80
N PRO A 146 3.32 31.02 -2.88
CA PRO A 146 4.40 30.57 -2.01
C PRO A 146 4.36 31.16 -0.60
N ASP A 147 3.66 32.28 -0.38
CA ASP A 147 3.80 33.11 0.81
C ASP A 147 2.61 33.04 1.77
N GLY A 148 1.45 32.62 1.28
CA GLY A 148 0.24 32.56 2.08
C GLY A 148 0.27 31.47 3.15
N PHE A 149 -0.34 31.72 4.32
CA PHE A 149 -0.45 30.73 5.38
C PHE A 149 -1.21 29.48 4.90
N ALA A 150 -0.49 28.38 4.76
CA ALA A 150 -0.97 27.09 4.25
C ALA A 150 -0.60 25.98 5.24
N PRO A 151 -1.37 25.84 6.34
CA PRO A 151 -1.02 24.90 7.42
C PRO A 151 -1.00 23.45 6.98
N GLY A 152 -1.92 23.03 6.07
CA GLY A 152 -1.93 21.68 5.50
C GLY A 152 -1.84 20.59 6.57
N ALA A 153 -2.68 20.66 7.62
CA ALA A 153 -2.56 19.76 8.76
C ALA A 153 -3.03 18.34 8.43
N ASN A 154 -4.08 18.24 7.62
CA ASN A 154 -4.59 16.99 7.10
C ASN A 154 -4.05 16.69 5.68
N ASP A 155 -3.97 17.71 4.84
CA ASP A 155 -3.45 17.66 3.47
C ASP A 155 -2.07 18.34 3.38
N ASP A 156 -0.90 17.66 3.52
CA ASP A 156 -0.81 16.26 3.90
C ASP A 156 0.23 16.07 5.01
N ALA A 157 0.18 16.96 6.06
CA ALA A 157 1.01 16.68 7.24
C ALA A 157 0.54 15.39 7.95
N SER A 158 -0.71 14.93 7.73
CA SER A 158 -1.22 13.69 8.31
C SER A 158 -0.52 12.46 7.74
N GLY A 159 -0.43 12.33 6.41
CA GLY A 159 0.28 11.26 5.76
C GLY A 159 1.80 11.35 5.98
N THR A 160 2.37 12.55 5.88
CA THR A 160 3.79 12.78 6.20
C THR A 160 4.14 12.33 7.62
N ALA A 161 3.32 12.67 8.62
CA ALA A 161 3.54 12.26 10.01
C ALA A 161 3.43 10.74 10.20
N ALA A 162 2.48 10.10 9.50
CA ALA A 162 2.38 8.64 9.51
C ALA A 162 3.65 7.99 8.93
N VAL A 163 4.21 8.51 7.84
CA VAL A 163 5.46 8.03 7.23
C VAL A 163 6.65 8.17 8.18
N ILE A 164 6.83 9.35 8.80
CA ILE A 164 7.92 9.60 9.77
C ILE A 164 7.77 8.67 10.97
N GLU A 165 6.57 8.54 11.52
CA GLU A 165 6.31 7.65 12.66
C GLU A 165 6.65 6.20 12.33
N MET A 166 6.25 5.71 11.15
CA MET A 166 6.59 4.36 10.69
C MET A 166 8.10 4.19 10.51
N ALA A 167 8.80 5.16 9.91
CA ALA A 167 10.25 5.12 9.77
C ALA A 167 10.92 4.98 11.13
N CYS A 168 10.51 5.80 12.11
CA CYS A 168 11.04 5.77 13.48
C CYS A 168 10.76 4.44 14.21
N VAL A 169 9.55 3.90 14.11
CA VAL A 169 9.21 2.64 14.78
C VAL A 169 9.85 1.45 14.10
N MET A 170 9.73 1.35 12.77
CA MET A 170 10.13 0.17 12.01
C MET A 170 11.66 0.05 11.87
N SER A 171 12.42 1.15 12.00
CA SER A 171 13.91 1.10 12.01
C SER A 171 14.50 0.25 13.13
N LYS A 172 13.76 -0.04 14.19
CA LYS A 172 14.15 -0.97 15.28
C LYS A 172 14.15 -2.43 14.85
N TYR A 173 13.39 -2.77 13.81
CA TYR A 173 13.10 -4.14 13.43
C TYR A 173 13.86 -4.56 12.17
N LYS A 174 13.96 -5.85 11.97
CA LYS A 174 14.63 -6.48 10.83
C LYS A 174 13.61 -7.05 9.87
N PHE A 175 13.83 -6.82 8.58
CA PHE A 175 12.95 -7.28 7.50
C PHE A 175 13.75 -8.04 6.46
N ASN A 176 13.10 -8.94 5.75
CA ASN A 176 13.72 -9.67 4.63
C ASN A 176 13.90 -8.75 3.42
N ALA A 177 12.88 -7.98 3.07
CA ALA A 177 12.87 -7.01 1.99
C ALA A 177 13.22 -5.61 2.48
N THR A 178 13.62 -4.73 1.57
CA THR A 178 13.92 -3.31 1.84
C THR A 178 12.64 -2.49 1.98
N LEU A 179 12.62 -1.62 2.99
CA LEU A 179 11.56 -0.61 3.17
C LEU A 179 12.09 0.77 2.81
N VAL A 180 11.26 1.54 2.10
CA VAL A 180 11.53 2.95 1.76
C VAL A 180 10.40 3.80 2.32
N PHE A 181 10.77 4.76 3.17
CA PHE A 181 9.89 5.78 3.73
C PHE A 181 10.21 7.10 3.03
N MET A 182 9.27 7.63 2.27
CA MET A 182 9.49 8.81 1.45
C MET A 182 8.49 9.91 1.77
N THR A 183 8.97 11.11 2.06
CA THR A 183 8.12 12.30 2.09
C THR A 183 8.36 13.11 0.83
N VAL A 184 7.27 13.41 0.11
CA VAL A 184 7.28 13.94 -1.25
C VAL A 184 7.06 15.44 -1.25
N ALA A 185 7.71 16.16 -2.18
CA ALA A 185 7.44 17.56 -2.49
C ALA A 185 6.83 17.70 -3.89
N GLY A 186 6.08 18.78 -4.09
CA GLY A 186 5.51 19.10 -5.39
C GLY A 186 4.33 18.23 -5.81
N GLU A 187 3.65 17.59 -4.85
CA GLU A 187 2.37 16.94 -5.10
C GLU A 187 1.38 17.96 -5.60
N GLU A 188 1.23 19.06 -4.88
CA GLU A 188 0.32 20.17 -5.15
C GLU A 188 0.64 20.92 -6.47
N GLN A 189 1.88 20.85 -6.90
CA GLN A 189 2.29 21.39 -8.19
C GLN A 189 2.13 20.40 -9.35
N GLY A 190 1.56 19.21 -9.08
CA GLY A 190 1.21 18.20 -10.09
C GLY A 190 2.06 16.94 -10.01
N LEU A 191 2.20 16.37 -8.83
CA LEU A 191 2.87 15.09 -8.55
C LEU A 191 4.36 15.09 -8.97
N LEU A 192 5.07 16.22 -8.80
CA LEU A 192 6.40 16.40 -9.35
C LEU A 192 7.43 15.46 -8.72
N GLY A 193 7.52 15.45 -7.38
CA GLY A 193 8.51 14.65 -6.66
C GLY A 193 8.33 13.16 -6.88
N SER A 194 7.11 12.67 -6.79
CA SER A 194 6.79 11.27 -7.08
C SER A 194 7.03 10.89 -8.54
N THR A 195 6.75 11.82 -9.48
CA THR A 195 7.02 11.63 -10.92
C THR A 195 8.51 11.48 -11.19
N PHE A 196 9.34 12.35 -10.62
CA PHE A 196 10.80 12.28 -10.78
C PHE A 196 11.34 10.98 -10.19
N PHE A 197 10.95 10.64 -8.96
CA PHE A 197 11.38 9.41 -8.29
C PHE A 197 10.97 8.15 -9.07
N ALA A 198 9.70 8.02 -9.46
CA ALA A 198 9.18 6.84 -10.16
C ALA A 198 9.87 6.64 -11.53
N LYS A 199 10.11 7.74 -12.30
CA LYS A 199 10.87 7.69 -13.55
C LYS A 199 12.30 7.24 -13.33
N ALA A 200 12.99 7.82 -12.33
CA ALA A 200 14.36 7.43 -12.00
C ALA A 200 14.45 5.98 -11.53
N ALA A 201 13.51 5.52 -10.71
CA ALA A 201 13.37 4.14 -10.26
C ALA A 201 13.22 3.18 -11.45
N LYS A 202 12.36 3.52 -12.43
CA LYS A 202 12.16 2.73 -13.65
C LYS A 202 13.42 2.62 -14.48
N VAL A 203 14.13 3.75 -14.69
CA VAL A 203 15.40 3.77 -15.44
C VAL A 203 16.47 2.94 -14.74
N LYS A 204 16.55 3.00 -13.41
CA LYS A 204 17.50 2.22 -12.60
C LYS A 204 17.11 0.74 -12.45
N GLY A 205 15.96 0.32 -12.95
CA GLY A 205 15.45 -1.06 -12.79
C GLY A 205 15.17 -1.45 -11.34
N MET A 206 14.76 -0.50 -10.49
CA MET A 206 14.46 -0.77 -9.08
C MET A 206 13.27 -1.74 -8.97
N ASN A 207 13.40 -2.75 -8.12
CA ASN A 207 12.37 -3.77 -7.90
C ASN A 207 11.35 -3.30 -6.84
N ILE A 208 10.53 -2.29 -7.18
CA ILE A 208 9.46 -1.81 -6.30
C ILE A 208 8.27 -2.77 -6.42
N ALA A 209 8.14 -3.68 -5.46
CA ALA A 209 7.09 -4.69 -5.42
C ALA A 209 5.74 -4.15 -4.93
N GLY A 210 5.74 -3.01 -4.25
CA GLY A 210 4.53 -2.33 -3.82
C GLY A 210 4.80 -0.93 -3.28
N MET A 211 3.89 0.00 -3.56
CA MET A 211 3.92 1.39 -3.09
C MET A 211 2.58 1.75 -2.46
N ILE A 212 2.60 2.41 -1.30
CA ILE A 212 1.43 2.92 -0.59
C ILE A 212 1.62 4.42 -0.40
N THR A 213 0.74 5.24 -0.95
CA THR A 213 0.69 6.67 -0.56
C THR A 213 -0.40 6.91 0.46
N ASN A 214 -0.11 7.75 1.45
CA ASN A 214 -1.05 8.26 2.43
C ASN A 214 -1.26 9.73 2.12
N ASP A 215 -2.49 10.13 1.88
CA ASP A 215 -2.80 11.49 1.50
C ASP A 215 -4.23 11.78 1.97
N ILE A 216 -4.37 12.74 2.89
CA ILE A 216 -5.56 13.06 3.65
C ILE A 216 -6.00 11.86 4.50
N VAL A 217 -5.31 11.63 5.62
CA VAL A 217 -5.56 10.48 6.53
C VAL A 217 -5.76 10.90 7.99
N GLY A 218 -6.22 12.13 8.20
CA GLY A 218 -6.34 12.71 9.56
C GLY A 218 -7.72 13.13 9.95
N ASN A 219 -8.70 13.25 9.06
CA ASN A 219 -10.03 13.72 9.41
C ASN A 219 -11.04 12.58 9.49
N THR A 220 -11.91 12.63 10.50
CA THR A 220 -12.98 11.64 10.72
C THR A 220 -14.38 12.19 10.50
N LYS A 221 -14.52 13.51 10.34
CA LYS A 221 -15.81 14.18 10.18
C LYS A 221 -15.89 14.90 8.84
N GLY A 222 -16.73 14.43 7.94
CA GLY A 222 -16.96 15.07 6.65
C GLY A 222 -17.75 16.38 6.73
N SER A 223 -17.75 17.16 5.64
CA SER A 223 -18.54 18.39 5.53
C SER A 223 -20.04 18.17 5.65
N ASP A 224 -20.53 16.94 5.47
CA ASP A 224 -21.91 16.52 5.73
C ASP A 224 -22.18 16.24 7.23
N GLY A 225 -21.18 16.40 8.10
CA GLY A 225 -21.25 16.13 9.53
C GLY A 225 -21.14 14.65 9.93
N LYS A 226 -21.05 13.74 8.97
CA LYS A 226 -20.91 12.31 9.23
C LYS A 226 -19.53 11.99 9.79
N VAL A 227 -19.49 11.21 10.87
CA VAL A 227 -18.26 10.80 11.55
C VAL A 227 -17.98 9.32 11.29
N VAL A 228 -16.77 9.00 10.79
CA VAL A 228 -16.29 7.64 10.57
C VAL A 228 -14.86 7.51 11.10
N ARG A 229 -14.64 6.69 12.14
CA ARG A 229 -13.35 6.56 12.84
C ARG A 229 -12.68 5.20 12.70
N ASP A 230 -13.36 4.24 12.12
CA ASP A 230 -12.95 2.84 12.05
C ASP A 230 -12.75 2.34 10.61
N HIS A 231 -12.78 3.23 9.62
CA HIS A 231 -12.58 2.91 8.21
C HIS A 231 -11.47 3.75 7.59
N VAL A 232 -10.77 3.19 6.61
CA VAL A 232 -9.88 3.90 5.69
C VAL A 232 -10.14 3.38 4.28
N ARG A 233 -10.23 4.27 3.29
CA ARG A 233 -10.35 3.88 1.87
C ARG A 233 -8.99 3.51 1.32
N LEU A 234 -8.94 2.46 0.48
CA LEU A 234 -7.76 2.03 -0.25
C LEU A 234 -8.09 1.91 -1.73
N PHE A 235 -7.61 2.87 -2.52
CA PHE A 235 -7.79 2.89 -3.97
C PHE A 235 -6.79 1.98 -4.66
N ALA A 236 -7.28 1.15 -5.59
CA ALA A 236 -6.46 0.19 -6.31
C ALA A 236 -6.89 0.10 -7.79
N GLU A 237 -5.98 0.47 -8.68
CA GLU A 237 -6.19 0.40 -10.13
C GLU A 237 -6.39 -1.03 -10.62
N GLY A 238 -7.31 -1.20 -11.57
CA GLY A 238 -7.45 -2.45 -12.33
C GLY A 238 -6.60 -2.42 -13.61
N ILE A 239 -7.25 -2.18 -14.73
CA ILE A 239 -6.60 -2.04 -16.03
C ILE A 239 -6.05 -0.60 -16.17
N PRO A 240 -4.76 -0.43 -16.50
CA PRO A 240 -4.19 0.90 -16.69
C PRO A 240 -4.74 1.58 -17.96
N PRO A 241 -4.88 2.92 -17.98
CA PRO A 241 -5.35 3.68 -19.14
C PRO A 241 -4.23 3.87 -20.19
N LEU A 242 -3.77 2.77 -20.79
CA LEU A 242 -2.70 2.78 -21.79
C LEU A 242 -3.26 3.07 -23.20
N LYS A 243 -2.51 3.84 -24.01
CA LYS A 243 -2.86 4.09 -25.42
C LYS A 243 -2.73 2.82 -26.24
N GLU A 244 -1.67 2.06 -26.02
CA GLU A 244 -1.44 0.74 -26.60
C GLU A 244 -1.41 -0.27 -25.47
N MET A 245 -2.23 -1.31 -25.57
CA MET A 245 -2.38 -2.34 -24.55
C MET A 245 -1.37 -3.45 -24.78
N PRO A 246 -0.38 -3.67 -23.89
CA PRO A 246 0.54 -4.80 -23.97
C PRO A 246 -0.20 -6.14 -23.94
N ASP A 247 0.36 -7.17 -24.56
CA ASP A 247 -0.23 -8.51 -24.65
C ASP A 247 -0.58 -9.11 -23.29
N GLU A 248 0.19 -8.81 -22.26
CA GLU A 248 -0.07 -9.27 -20.89
C GLU A 248 -1.38 -8.73 -20.32
N TRP A 249 -1.73 -7.47 -20.60
CA TRP A 249 -3.01 -6.88 -20.19
C TRP A 249 -4.16 -7.39 -21.06
N ILE A 250 -3.91 -7.60 -22.36
CA ILE A 250 -4.90 -8.21 -23.26
C ILE A 250 -5.22 -9.64 -22.77
N ALA A 251 -4.21 -10.42 -22.41
CA ALA A 251 -4.40 -11.76 -21.86
C ALA A 251 -5.18 -11.74 -20.54
N LEU A 252 -4.88 -10.79 -19.65
CA LEU A 252 -5.60 -10.61 -18.39
C LEU A 252 -7.09 -10.31 -18.62
N ILE A 253 -7.39 -9.38 -19.52
CA ILE A 253 -8.78 -9.01 -19.89
C ILE A 253 -9.51 -10.20 -20.50
N ARG A 254 -8.89 -10.92 -21.46
CA ARG A 254 -9.51 -12.07 -22.13
C ARG A 254 -9.85 -13.23 -21.18
N THR A 255 -9.24 -13.28 -20.01
CA THR A 255 -9.45 -14.32 -19.01
C THR A 255 -10.25 -13.85 -17.80
N GLY A 256 -10.86 -12.66 -17.86
CA GLY A 256 -11.68 -12.11 -16.79
C GLY A 256 -10.87 -11.67 -15.55
N GLY A 257 -9.59 -11.36 -15.75
CA GLY A 257 -8.66 -10.99 -14.68
C GLY A 257 -8.58 -9.47 -14.40
N GLU A 258 -9.52 -8.66 -14.87
CA GLU A 258 -9.52 -7.20 -14.71
C GLU A 258 -9.49 -6.77 -13.23
N ASN A 259 -10.03 -7.64 -12.37
CA ASN A 259 -10.01 -7.45 -10.92
C ASN A 259 -8.78 -8.03 -10.22
N ASP A 260 -7.81 -8.53 -10.98
CA ASP A 260 -6.65 -9.26 -10.46
C ASP A 260 -5.31 -8.63 -10.87
N SER A 261 -5.33 -7.31 -11.17
CA SER A 261 -4.12 -6.52 -11.40
C SER A 261 -3.17 -6.56 -10.20
N PRO A 262 -1.86 -6.32 -10.40
CA PRO A 262 -0.89 -6.26 -9.31
C PRO A 262 -1.28 -5.29 -8.18
N ALA A 263 -1.83 -4.12 -8.51
CA ALA A 263 -2.29 -3.15 -7.51
C ALA A 263 -3.48 -3.70 -6.68
N ARG A 264 -4.43 -4.41 -7.30
CA ARG A 264 -5.55 -5.04 -6.58
C ARG A 264 -5.13 -6.23 -5.73
N GLN A 265 -4.14 -7.01 -6.16
CA GLN A 265 -3.57 -8.07 -5.31
C GLN A 265 -2.82 -7.48 -4.11
N LEU A 266 -2.04 -6.40 -4.32
CA LEU A 266 -1.42 -5.64 -3.23
C LEU A 266 -2.47 -5.13 -2.25
N ALA A 267 -3.55 -4.53 -2.74
CA ALA A 267 -4.65 -4.00 -1.91
C ALA A 267 -5.35 -5.10 -1.07
N ARG A 268 -5.60 -6.29 -1.66
CA ARG A 268 -6.15 -7.44 -0.91
C ARG A 268 -5.21 -7.91 0.20
N HIS A 269 -3.90 -7.96 -0.08
CA HIS A 269 -2.89 -8.32 0.93
C HIS A 269 -2.84 -7.30 2.06
N ILE A 270 -2.85 -6.00 1.73
CA ILE A 270 -2.89 -4.89 2.69
C ILE A 270 -4.12 -5.03 3.59
N LYS A 271 -5.31 -5.18 3.01
CA LYS A 271 -6.55 -5.35 3.79
C LYS A 271 -6.46 -6.55 4.73
N ALA A 272 -6.07 -7.71 4.23
CA ALA A 272 -5.99 -8.94 5.02
C ALA A 272 -5.00 -8.81 6.20
N SER A 273 -3.83 -8.22 5.95
CA SER A 273 -2.82 -7.99 6.99
C SER A 273 -3.27 -6.94 7.99
N ALA A 274 -3.76 -5.80 7.51
CA ALA A 274 -4.18 -4.68 8.35
C ALA A 274 -5.32 -5.10 9.31
N GLU A 275 -6.41 -5.65 8.81
CA GLU A 275 -7.56 -6.04 9.63
C GLU A 275 -7.23 -7.19 10.59
N ARG A 276 -6.21 -8.00 10.28
CA ARG A 276 -5.71 -9.05 11.18
C ARG A 276 -5.01 -8.46 12.40
N TYR A 277 -4.15 -7.44 12.22
CA TYR A 277 -3.33 -6.86 13.29
C TYR A 277 -3.97 -5.63 13.94
N VAL A 278 -4.87 -4.94 13.23
CA VAL A 278 -5.61 -3.75 13.69
C VAL A 278 -7.11 -3.99 13.52
N PRO A 279 -7.71 -4.95 14.26
CA PRO A 279 -9.07 -5.44 13.99
C PRO A 279 -10.17 -4.40 14.19
N LYS A 280 -9.88 -3.29 14.86
CA LYS A 280 -10.80 -2.15 14.99
C LYS A 280 -10.92 -1.31 13.73
N MET A 281 -9.97 -1.43 12.80
CA MET A 281 -9.97 -0.70 11.53
C MET A 281 -10.48 -1.61 10.40
N LYS A 282 -11.23 -1.00 9.48
CA LYS A 282 -11.68 -1.60 8.22
C LYS A 282 -11.02 -0.90 7.05
N VAL A 283 -10.48 -1.68 6.13
CA VAL A 283 -9.89 -1.18 4.89
C VAL A 283 -10.91 -1.36 3.76
N ASP A 284 -11.49 -0.26 3.31
CA ASP A 284 -12.47 -0.27 2.22
C ASP A 284 -11.75 -0.24 0.88
N LEU A 285 -11.73 -1.38 0.18
CA LEU A 285 -11.13 -1.47 -1.15
C LEU A 285 -12.01 -0.76 -2.18
N ILE A 286 -11.45 0.28 -2.78
CA ILE A 286 -12.09 1.01 -3.87
C ILE A 286 -11.40 0.58 -5.18
N TYR A 287 -12.06 -0.25 -5.96
CA TYR A 287 -11.55 -0.78 -7.22
C TYR A 287 -11.61 0.25 -8.34
N ARG A 288 -10.85 1.33 -8.14
CA ARG A 288 -10.67 2.46 -9.02
C ARG A 288 -9.29 3.07 -8.76
N ARG A 289 -8.71 3.73 -9.77
CA ARG A 289 -7.40 4.37 -9.67
C ARG A 289 -7.36 5.41 -8.55
N ASP A 290 -8.37 6.32 -8.49
CA ASP A 290 -8.56 7.31 -7.42
C ASP A 290 -10.01 7.84 -7.46
N ARG A 291 -10.29 8.91 -6.71
CA ARG A 291 -11.51 9.70 -6.77
C ARG A 291 -11.71 10.26 -8.18
N TYR A 292 -12.93 10.68 -8.51
CA TYR A 292 -13.23 11.22 -9.85
C TYR A 292 -12.43 12.50 -10.12
N LEU A 293 -11.66 12.50 -11.21
CA LEU A 293 -10.85 13.63 -11.70
C LEU A 293 -9.82 14.16 -10.67
N ARG A 294 -9.41 13.33 -9.71
CA ARG A 294 -8.37 13.62 -8.71
C ARG A 294 -7.31 12.52 -8.76
N GLY A 295 -6.17 12.77 -8.16
CA GLY A 295 -5.06 11.84 -8.14
C GLY A 295 -4.24 11.94 -6.86
N GLY A 296 -3.04 11.42 -6.88
CA GLY A 296 -2.07 11.45 -5.81
C GLY A 296 -0.76 10.76 -6.23
N ASP A 297 0.20 10.71 -5.35
CA ASP A 297 1.58 10.27 -5.60
C ASP A 297 1.72 8.80 -6.04
N HIS A 298 0.67 7.98 -5.94
CA HIS A 298 0.67 6.62 -6.48
C HIS A 298 0.55 6.58 -8.02
N PHE A 299 0.02 7.64 -8.66
CA PHE A 299 -0.15 7.69 -10.11
C PHE A 299 1.16 7.52 -10.89
N PRO A 300 2.24 8.28 -10.59
CA PRO A 300 3.50 8.11 -11.30
C PRO A 300 4.11 6.71 -11.19
N PHE A 301 3.88 6.02 -10.06
CA PHE A 301 4.33 4.64 -9.89
C PHE A 301 3.50 3.66 -10.72
N LEU A 302 2.18 3.83 -10.79
CA LEU A 302 1.30 3.06 -11.68
C LEU A 302 1.69 3.27 -13.15
N ASP A 303 1.94 4.51 -13.56
CA ASP A 303 2.35 4.87 -14.92
C ASP A 303 3.75 4.31 -15.27
N ALA A 304 4.62 4.15 -14.27
CA ALA A 304 5.90 3.47 -14.41
C ALA A 304 5.78 1.92 -14.43
N GLY A 305 4.58 1.38 -14.19
CA GLY A 305 4.28 -0.06 -14.20
C GLY A 305 4.48 -0.76 -12.86
N TYR A 306 4.58 -0.02 -11.76
CA TYR A 306 4.62 -0.57 -10.41
C TYR A 306 3.24 -0.77 -9.83
N ALA A 307 3.08 -1.73 -8.92
CA ALA A 307 1.87 -1.86 -8.11
C ALA A 307 1.84 -0.73 -7.07
N ALA A 308 0.85 0.14 -7.16
CA ALA A 308 0.70 1.26 -6.24
C ALA A 308 -0.76 1.47 -5.83
N VAL A 309 -0.97 1.94 -4.60
CA VAL A 309 -2.28 2.16 -3.99
C VAL A 309 -2.27 3.44 -3.16
N ARG A 310 -3.46 4.03 -2.94
CA ARG A 310 -3.63 5.21 -2.10
C ARG A 310 -4.53 4.93 -0.92
N MET A 311 -4.08 5.28 0.28
CA MET A 311 -4.91 5.38 1.48
C MET A 311 -5.39 6.81 1.69
N THR A 312 -6.67 6.94 2.02
CA THR A 312 -7.29 8.23 2.35
C THR A 312 -8.50 8.02 3.27
N GLU A 313 -8.88 9.05 4.02
CA GLU A 313 -10.03 9.03 4.91
C GLU A 313 -11.35 8.81 4.16
N PRO A 314 -12.38 8.22 4.79
CA PRO A 314 -13.65 7.92 4.13
C PRO A 314 -14.49 9.15 3.80
N ASN A 315 -14.47 10.16 4.65
CA ASN A 315 -15.27 11.40 4.52
C ASN A 315 -14.37 12.63 4.58
N GLU A 316 -14.22 13.31 3.45
CA GLU A 316 -13.42 14.54 3.35
C GLU A 316 -14.22 15.75 3.81
N ASP A 317 -13.58 16.72 4.47
CA ASP A 317 -14.18 18.02 4.79
C ASP A 317 -13.64 19.10 3.84
N PHE A 318 -14.47 19.51 2.89
CA PHE A 318 -14.11 20.49 1.86
C PHE A 318 -14.09 21.95 2.35
N HIS A 319 -14.48 22.23 3.61
CA HIS A 319 -14.23 23.52 4.24
C HIS A 319 -12.78 23.66 4.69
N HIS A 320 -12.07 22.54 4.87
CA HIS A 320 -10.69 22.54 5.36
C HIS A 320 -9.70 22.37 4.22
N GLN A 321 -9.89 21.37 3.38
CA GLN A 321 -8.96 21.01 2.30
C GLN A 321 -8.85 22.13 1.25
N HIS A 322 -7.62 22.51 0.87
CA HIS A 322 -7.31 23.51 -0.15
C HIS A 322 -8.02 24.86 0.07
N GLN A 323 -8.13 25.30 1.31
CA GLN A 323 -8.81 26.55 1.67
C GLN A 323 -7.86 27.58 2.32
N ASN A 324 -8.10 28.84 2.03
CA ASN A 324 -7.49 29.90 2.81
C ASN A 324 -8.06 29.86 4.25
N VAL A 325 -7.19 30.04 5.23
CA VAL A 325 -7.61 30.12 6.63
C VAL A 325 -8.43 31.38 6.82
N ARG A 326 -9.71 31.24 7.15
CA ARG A 326 -10.66 32.36 7.39
C ARG A 326 -11.89 31.87 8.13
N VAL A 327 -12.60 32.83 8.73
CA VAL A 327 -13.97 32.59 9.20
C VAL A 327 -14.93 33.26 8.23
N GLU A 328 -15.90 32.52 7.73
CA GLU A 328 -16.91 33.05 6.80
C GLU A 328 -18.29 32.52 7.22
N ASN A 329 -19.24 33.45 7.46
CA ASN A 329 -20.58 33.13 7.97
C ASN A 329 -20.59 32.23 9.24
N GLY A 330 -19.62 32.42 10.12
CA GLY A 330 -19.48 31.64 11.37
C GLY A 330 -18.85 30.26 11.18
N VAL A 331 -18.42 29.87 9.95
CA VAL A 331 -17.74 28.63 9.65
C VAL A 331 -16.23 28.88 9.53
N GLN A 332 -15.41 28.09 10.22
CA GLN A 332 -13.96 28.10 10.07
C GLN A 332 -13.56 27.34 8.80
N PHE A 333 -12.80 28.00 7.93
CA PHE A 333 -12.16 27.40 6.76
C PHE A 333 -10.66 27.28 7.00
N GLY A 334 -10.03 26.36 6.26
CA GLY A 334 -8.59 26.13 6.29
C GLY A 334 -8.21 24.83 7.03
N ASP A 335 -7.11 24.25 6.62
CA ASP A 335 -6.65 22.95 7.08
C ASP A 335 -5.78 23.07 8.36
N LEU A 336 -6.45 23.23 9.48
CA LEU A 336 -5.86 23.49 10.80
C LEU A 336 -5.73 22.20 11.63
N PRO A 337 -4.75 22.13 12.56
CA PRO A 337 -4.53 20.95 13.41
C PRO A 337 -5.74 20.58 14.30
N GLU A 338 -6.61 21.54 14.60
CA GLU A 338 -7.80 21.35 15.43
C GLU A 338 -8.83 20.43 14.79
N PHE A 339 -8.74 20.22 13.48
CA PHE A 339 -9.64 19.36 12.72
C PHE A 339 -9.09 17.96 12.53
N VAL A 340 -7.84 17.71 12.93
CA VAL A 340 -7.21 16.39 12.81
C VAL A 340 -7.53 15.51 14.01
N ASP A 341 -8.05 14.32 13.76
CA ASP A 341 -8.17 13.22 14.73
C ASP A 341 -6.85 12.44 14.78
N PHE A 342 -5.94 12.84 15.64
CA PHE A 342 -4.61 12.22 15.75
C PHE A 342 -4.66 10.74 16.16
N ALA A 343 -5.71 10.32 16.87
CA ALA A 343 -5.90 8.91 17.20
C ALA A 343 -6.26 8.09 15.96
N TYR A 344 -7.12 8.63 15.10
CA TYR A 344 -7.45 8.02 13.80
C TYR A 344 -6.22 7.99 12.88
N THR A 345 -5.47 9.09 12.76
CA THR A 345 -4.22 9.12 11.97
C THR A 345 -3.25 8.04 12.44
N ALA A 346 -3.12 7.85 13.76
CA ALA A 346 -2.30 6.77 14.30
C ALA A 346 -2.84 5.38 13.97
N ASP A 347 -4.16 5.20 13.89
CA ASP A 347 -4.76 3.93 13.49
C ASP A 347 -4.51 3.64 12.01
N VAL A 348 -4.56 4.65 11.14
CA VAL A 348 -4.15 4.50 9.73
C VAL A 348 -2.65 4.18 9.62
N ALA A 349 -1.80 4.83 10.41
CA ALA A 349 -0.36 4.48 10.48
C ALA A 349 -0.14 3.03 10.94
N ARG A 350 -0.94 2.51 11.90
CA ARG A 350 -0.91 1.11 12.33
C ARG A 350 -1.32 0.15 11.20
N VAL A 351 -2.36 0.49 10.45
CA VAL A 351 -2.81 -0.25 9.26
C VAL A 351 -1.67 -0.36 8.24
N ASN A 352 -1.02 0.75 7.92
CA ASN A 352 0.13 0.80 7.02
C ASN A 352 1.30 -0.03 7.54
N ALA A 353 1.68 0.17 8.80
CA ALA A 353 2.81 -0.53 9.43
C ALA A 353 2.62 -2.05 9.46
N ALA A 354 1.40 -2.52 9.77
CA ALA A 354 1.05 -3.95 9.72
C ALA A 354 1.19 -4.51 8.30
N ALA A 355 0.70 -3.78 7.29
CA ALA A 355 0.79 -4.18 5.89
C ALA A 355 2.23 -4.21 5.39
N LEU A 356 3.00 -3.13 5.61
CA LEU A 356 4.41 -3.04 5.20
C LEU A 356 5.27 -4.12 5.87
N ALA A 357 5.08 -4.35 7.18
CA ALA A 357 5.81 -5.39 7.90
C ALA A 357 5.47 -6.78 7.37
N SER A 358 4.18 -7.08 7.12
CA SER A 358 3.76 -8.35 6.52
C SER A 358 4.38 -8.58 5.15
N LEU A 359 4.38 -7.55 4.30
CA LEU A 359 4.98 -7.59 2.95
C LEU A 359 6.50 -7.79 3.00
N ALA A 360 7.18 -7.09 3.90
CA ALA A 360 8.63 -7.10 3.98
C ALA A 360 9.22 -8.33 4.69
N ILE A 361 8.46 -8.95 5.61
CA ILE A 361 8.83 -10.21 6.28
C ILE A 361 8.49 -11.41 5.37
N GLY A 362 7.34 -11.37 4.68
CA GLY A 362 6.86 -12.47 3.85
C GLY A 362 7.74 -12.75 2.63
N PRO A 363 7.57 -13.92 1.99
CA PRO A 363 8.30 -14.26 0.76
C PRO A 363 7.86 -13.42 -0.43
N ALA A 364 8.65 -13.45 -1.51
CA ALA A 364 8.26 -12.89 -2.80
C ALA A 364 7.04 -13.62 -3.37
N ALA A 365 6.22 -12.91 -4.13
CA ALA A 365 5.16 -13.54 -4.90
C ALA A 365 5.74 -14.53 -5.92
N PRO A 366 5.14 -15.72 -6.12
CA PRO A 366 5.60 -16.69 -7.10
C PRO A 366 5.65 -16.08 -8.51
N ARG A 367 6.68 -16.47 -9.28
CA ARG A 367 6.90 -15.96 -10.64
C ARG A 367 6.52 -17.00 -11.69
N GLU A 368 6.18 -16.53 -12.89
CA GLU A 368 5.88 -17.38 -14.04
C GLU A 368 4.79 -18.42 -13.74
N VAL A 369 3.77 -18.00 -12.98
CA VAL A 369 2.65 -18.86 -12.64
C VAL A 369 1.79 -19.08 -13.87
N LEU A 370 1.75 -20.33 -14.33
CA LEU A 370 1.05 -20.76 -15.54
C LEU A 370 -0.05 -21.76 -15.19
N MET A 371 -1.22 -21.58 -15.78
CA MET A 371 -2.35 -22.50 -15.70
C MET A 371 -2.46 -23.30 -17.00
N GLU A 372 -2.34 -24.62 -16.91
CA GLU A 372 -2.35 -25.50 -18.07
C GLU A 372 -3.74 -25.63 -18.68
N ASN A 373 -3.87 -25.31 -19.99
CA ASN A 373 -5.16 -25.29 -20.72
C ASN A 373 -5.20 -26.28 -21.89
N MET A 374 -4.28 -27.26 -21.98
CA MET A 374 -4.25 -28.27 -23.04
C MET A 374 -5.40 -29.26 -22.94
N ARG A 375 -5.73 -29.68 -21.72
CA ARG A 375 -6.77 -30.67 -21.48
C ARG A 375 -8.07 -29.98 -21.08
N LEU A 376 -9.17 -30.44 -21.68
CA LEU A 376 -10.51 -30.10 -21.26
C LEU A 376 -10.89 -31.04 -20.12
N GLU A 377 -10.79 -30.56 -18.88
CA GLU A 377 -11.05 -31.35 -17.68
C GLU A 377 -11.55 -30.44 -16.54
N ASN A 378 -12.22 -31.07 -15.56
CA ASN A 378 -12.73 -30.37 -14.38
C ASN A 378 -11.68 -30.20 -13.26
N ASN A 379 -10.42 -30.54 -13.53
CA ASN A 379 -9.30 -30.25 -12.65
C ASN A 379 -8.51 -29.05 -13.17
N THR A 380 -7.72 -28.42 -12.31
CA THR A 380 -6.88 -27.28 -12.72
C THR A 380 -5.44 -27.52 -12.31
N THR A 381 -4.55 -27.53 -13.30
CA THR A 381 -3.11 -27.76 -13.11
C THR A 381 -2.33 -26.47 -13.28
N PHE A 382 -1.40 -26.24 -12.37
CA PHE A 382 -0.50 -25.10 -12.34
C PHE A 382 0.96 -25.52 -12.37
N ARG A 383 1.80 -24.65 -12.90
CA ARG A 383 3.27 -24.70 -12.77
C ARG A 383 3.84 -23.30 -12.58
N TRP A 384 4.99 -23.19 -11.94
CA TRP A 384 5.65 -21.92 -11.65
C TRP A 384 7.15 -22.08 -11.43
N THR A 385 7.87 -20.96 -11.39
CA THR A 385 9.28 -20.94 -11.01
C THR A 385 9.40 -20.92 -9.48
N ALA A 386 10.26 -21.79 -8.93
CA ALA A 386 10.53 -21.84 -7.50
C ALA A 386 11.05 -20.49 -6.98
N ASN A 387 10.64 -20.14 -5.78
CA ASN A 387 11.18 -18.99 -5.06
C ASN A 387 12.67 -19.25 -4.70
N ALA A 388 13.47 -18.19 -4.71
CA ALA A 388 14.88 -18.27 -4.36
C ALA A 388 15.14 -18.20 -2.85
N GLU A 389 14.19 -17.69 -2.08
CA GLU A 389 14.32 -17.50 -0.64
C GLU A 389 14.41 -18.85 0.09
N PRO A 390 15.45 -19.07 0.91
CA PRO A 390 15.70 -20.37 1.57
C PRO A 390 14.67 -20.70 2.67
N ASN A 391 13.93 -19.72 3.14
CA ASN A 391 12.89 -19.89 4.15
C ASN A 391 11.51 -20.25 3.57
N VAL A 392 11.35 -20.29 2.25
CA VAL A 392 10.11 -20.75 1.61
C VAL A 392 9.99 -22.26 1.80
N THR A 393 8.89 -22.69 2.40
CA THR A 393 8.61 -24.09 2.73
C THR A 393 7.47 -24.70 1.92
N GLY A 394 6.75 -23.87 1.18
CA GLY A 394 5.63 -24.35 0.36
C GLY A 394 4.91 -23.25 -0.38
N TYR A 395 3.83 -23.67 -0.99
CA TYR A 395 2.94 -22.80 -1.75
C TYR A 395 1.49 -23.03 -1.35
N ARG A 396 0.65 -22.05 -1.69
CA ARG A 396 -0.79 -22.08 -1.46
C ARG A 396 -1.50 -21.70 -2.75
N VAL A 397 -2.35 -22.60 -3.25
CA VAL A 397 -3.35 -22.22 -4.27
C VAL A 397 -4.53 -21.60 -3.55
N VAL A 398 -4.96 -20.43 -4.01
CA VAL A 398 -6.16 -19.76 -3.55
C VAL A 398 -7.18 -19.67 -4.67
N TRP A 399 -8.49 -19.69 -4.34
CA TRP A 399 -9.53 -19.46 -5.35
C TRP A 399 -10.77 -18.80 -4.77
N ARG A 400 -11.55 -18.23 -5.64
CA ARG A 400 -12.80 -17.52 -5.32
C ARG A 400 -13.80 -17.65 -6.45
N GLU A 401 -15.05 -17.47 -6.14
CA GLU A 401 -16.09 -17.25 -7.13
C GLU A 401 -15.72 -16.04 -8.02
N THR A 402 -16.10 -16.06 -9.29
CA THR A 402 -15.78 -14.98 -10.26
C THR A 402 -16.32 -13.62 -9.83
N THR A 403 -17.43 -13.60 -9.09
CA THR A 403 -18.08 -12.39 -8.57
C THR A 403 -17.60 -11.99 -7.16
N ALA A 404 -16.83 -12.83 -6.47
CA ALA A 404 -16.35 -12.52 -5.13
C ALA A 404 -15.16 -11.56 -5.18
N PRO A 405 -15.09 -10.53 -4.31
CA PRO A 405 -13.98 -9.57 -4.30
C PRO A 405 -12.72 -10.10 -3.63
N PHE A 406 -12.84 -11.14 -2.78
CA PHE A 406 -11.76 -11.67 -1.95
C PHE A 406 -11.59 -13.18 -2.14
N TRP A 407 -10.37 -13.66 -1.87
CA TRP A 407 -10.06 -15.09 -1.84
C TRP A 407 -10.88 -15.80 -0.77
N GLN A 408 -11.56 -16.89 -1.14
CA GLN A 408 -12.55 -17.57 -0.29
C GLN A 408 -12.06 -18.93 0.18
N LYS A 409 -11.25 -19.60 -0.64
CA LYS A 409 -10.77 -20.95 -0.39
C LYS A 409 -9.28 -21.05 -0.69
N PHE A 410 -8.62 -22.03 -0.08
CA PHE A 410 -7.22 -22.29 -0.35
C PHE A 410 -6.85 -23.76 -0.10
N GLU A 411 -5.73 -24.17 -0.68
CA GLU A 411 -5.07 -25.45 -0.45
C GLU A 411 -3.56 -25.24 -0.32
N ASP A 412 -2.97 -25.71 0.78
CA ASP A 412 -1.52 -25.70 0.98
C ASP A 412 -0.93 -26.96 0.36
N ILE A 413 0.03 -26.78 -0.57
CA ILE A 413 0.48 -27.84 -1.49
C ILE A 413 1.95 -28.23 -1.32
N GLY A 414 2.60 -27.82 -0.23
CA GLY A 414 4.00 -28.11 0.05
C GLY A 414 4.98 -27.40 -0.91
N ASN A 415 6.25 -27.79 -0.84
CA ASN A 415 7.32 -27.18 -1.63
C ASN A 415 7.47 -27.88 -2.99
N VAL A 416 6.58 -27.58 -3.90
CA VAL A 416 6.52 -28.12 -5.26
C VAL A 416 6.46 -26.97 -6.27
N THR A 417 6.74 -27.25 -7.55
CA THR A 417 6.64 -26.25 -8.64
C THR A 417 5.57 -26.59 -9.68
N ARG A 418 4.78 -27.63 -9.39
CA ARG A 418 3.63 -28.05 -10.19
C ARG A 418 2.62 -28.74 -9.29
N THR A 419 1.33 -28.44 -9.47
CA THR A 419 0.24 -29.13 -8.74
C THR A 419 -1.01 -29.21 -9.59
N THR A 420 -1.93 -30.10 -9.19
CA THR A 420 -3.28 -30.18 -9.75
C THR A 420 -4.29 -30.08 -8.61
N VAL A 421 -5.18 -29.10 -8.69
CA VAL A 421 -6.35 -28.98 -7.80
C VAL A 421 -7.46 -29.81 -8.41
N TYR A 422 -7.84 -30.88 -7.73
CA TYR A 422 -8.83 -31.83 -8.21
C TYR A 422 -10.26 -31.36 -7.92
N GLY A 423 -11.13 -31.55 -8.91
CA GLY A 423 -12.57 -31.25 -8.79
C GLY A 423 -12.90 -29.75 -8.73
N VAL A 424 -11.96 -28.86 -9.02
CA VAL A 424 -12.19 -27.41 -9.13
C VAL A 424 -11.80 -26.97 -10.52
N SER A 425 -12.81 -26.65 -11.34
CA SER A 425 -12.60 -26.23 -12.73
C SER A 425 -12.16 -24.78 -12.84
N LYS A 426 -11.12 -24.55 -13.64
CA LYS A 426 -10.64 -23.21 -14.03
C LYS A 426 -11.69 -22.35 -14.72
N ASP A 427 -12.74 -22.97 -15.29
CA ASP A 427 -13.81 -22.27 -15.99
C ASP A 427 -14.87 -21.71 -15.02
N ASN A 428 -14.87 -22.16 -13.75
CA ASN A 428 -15.90 -21.81 -12.77
C ASN A 428 -15.43 -20.80 -11.71
N VAL A 429 -14.11 -20.66 -11.50
CA VAL A 429 -13.53 -19.86 -10.43
C VAL A 429 -12.31 -19.08 -10.88
N VAL A 430 -11.94 -18.07 -10.11
CA VAL A 430 -10.65 -17.36 -10.27
C VAL A 430 -9.63 -17.98 -9.33
N PHE A 431 -8.45 -18.28 -9.85
CA PHE A 431 -7.34 -18.84 -9.09
C PHE A 431 -6.20 -17.85 -8.86
N GLY A 432 -5.40 -18.11 -7.83
CA GLY A 432 -4.15 -17.44 -7.55
C GLY A 432 -3.16 -18.35 -6.83
N LEU A 433 -1.89 -17.96 -6.81
CA LEU A 433 -0.82 -18.69 -6.11
C LEU A 433 -0.07 -17.76 -5.15
N GLN A 434 0.24 -18.25 -3.96
CA GLN A 434 1.09 -17.63 -2.95
C GLN A 434 2.24 -18.53 -2.57
N ALA A 435 3.39 -17.95 -2.20
CA ALA A 435 4.45 -18.65 -1.48
C ALA A 435 4.21 -18.56 0.03
N ILE A 436 4.66 -19.58 0.76
CA ILE A 436 4.58 -19.68 2.23
C ILE A 436 5.98 -19.90 2.78
N ASP A 437 6.36 -19.13 3.80
CA ASP A 437 7.61 -19.35 4.52
C ASP A 437 7.43 -20.27 5.73
N LYS A 438 8.56 -20.64 6.38
CA LYS A 438 8.61 -21.51 7.55
C LYS A 438 7.83 -20.97 8.78
N ASP A 439 7.56 -19.67 8.82
CA ASP A 439 6.86 -19.00 9.92
C ASP A 439 5.37 -18.81 9.59
N GLY A 440 4.92 -19.28 8.41
CA GLY A 440 3.55 -19.22 7.92
C GLY A 440 3.16 -17.86 7.34
N ASN A 441 4.13 -16.98 7.05
CA ASN A 441 3.84 -15.76 6.31
C ASN A 441 3.60 -16.09 4.84
N VAL A 442 2.65 -15.41 4.22
CA VAL A 442 2.28 -15.61 2.83
C VAL A 442 2.65 -14.40 1.97
N SER A 443 2.99 -14.65 0.74
CA SER A 443 3.24 -13.60 -0.25
C SER A 443 1.95 -12.90 -0.70
N VAL A 444 2.10 -11.82 -1.47
CA VAL A 444 1.05 -11.33 -2.35
C VAL A 444 0.68 -12.44 -3.34
N VAL A 445 -0.59 -12.50 -3.73
CA VAL A 445 -1.07 -13.50 -4.71
C VAL A 445 -0.58 -13.14 -6.11
N THR A 446 -0.12 -14.14 -6.84
CA THR A 446 0.11 -14.06 -8.29
C THR A 446 -1.08 -14.67 -9.02
N TYR A 447 -1.70 -13.89 -9.92
CA TYR A 447 -2.71 -14.38 -10.85
C TYR A 447 -2.05 -15.22 -11.95
N PRO A 448 -2.52 -16.45 -12.21
CA PRO A 448 -1.88 -17.35 -13.19
C PRO A 448 -2.21 -16.94 -14.63
N LYS A 449 -1.23 -17.02 -15.51
CA LYS A 449 -1.43 -16.81 -16.94
C LYS A 449 -1.89 -18.14 -17.60
N PRO A 450 -2.87 -18.11 -18.51
CA PRO A 450 -3.23 -19.32 -19.26
C PRO A 450 -2.07 -19.74 -20.17
N PHE A 451 -1.81 -21.05 -20.21
CA PHE A 451 -0.72 -21.61 -20.97
C PHE A 451 -1.20 -22.77 -21.85
N ARG A 452 -0.89 -22.67 -23.14
CA ARG A 452 -0.94 -23.77 -24.11
C ARG A 452 0.46 -23.93 -24.67
N PRO A 453 1.13 -25.10 -24.48
CA PRO A 453 2.43 -25.37 -25.07
C PRO A 453 2.37 -25.44 -26.59
#